data_e59e48e9a00652626e479f8a590932c9
#
_entry.id   e59e48e9a00652626e479f8a590932c9
#
_cell.length_a   1.000
_cell.length_b   1.000
_cell.length_c   1.000
_cell.angle_alpha   90.00
_cell.angle_beta   90.00
_cell.angle_gamma   90.00
#
_symmetry.space_group_name_H-M   'P 1'
#
loop_
_entity.id
_entity.type
_entity.pdbx_description
1 polymer ?
#
loop_
_entity_poly.entity_id
_entity_poly.type
_entity_poly.pdbx_seq_one_letter_code
_entity_poly.pdbx_strand_id
1 'polypeptide(L)'
;MITEIKMEQAMKLNRETWARLAPSKIHGVGVFAIAKIEKGQKLYLDQMPTVFDLRYANFGELRKEVKNILLERWPQIVTGSKFISPDTRYQAYMNHSEDPNYDAFTDIAIKDIEEGEEIVEDYRLIPGHEVVHPWLKKA
;
A
#
# COMPACT_ATOMS: atom_id res chain seq x y z
N MET A 1 11.29 -1.99 27.25
CA MET A 1 12.31 -2.54 26.35
C MET A 1 12.03 -4.00 26.07
N ILE A 2 12.09 -4.40 24.81
CA ILE A 2 11.94 -5.80 24.41
C ILE A 2 13.28 -6.50 24.66
N THR A 3 13.30 -7.46 25.56
CA THR A 3 14.52 -8.22 25.87
C THR A 3 14.47 -9.64 25.34
N GLU A 4 13.29 -10.12 24.98
CA GLU A 4 13.09 -11.47 24.47
C GLU A 4 12.00 -11.51 23.42
N ILE A 5 12.13 -12.42 22.47
CA ILE A 5 11.13 -12.69 21.47
C ILE A 5 11.13 -14.19 21.18
N LYS A 6 9.96 -14.80 21.07
CA LYS A 6 9.87 -16.22 20.73
C LYS A 6 10.44 -16.48 19.35
N MET A 7 11.09 -17.62 19.18
CA MET A 7 11.73 -18.00 17.91
C MET A 7 10.76 -17.94 16.73
N GLU A 8 9.54 -18.45 16.89
CA GLU A 8 8.54 -18.42 15.81
C GLU A 8 8.16 -17.00 15.40
N GLN A 9 8.11 -16.08 16.35
CA GLN A 9 7.81 -14.66 16.07
C GLN A 9 8.99 -13.98 15.38
N ALA A 10 10.21 -14.30 15.80
CA ALA A 10 11.42 -13.79 15.15
C ALA A 10 11.48 -14.25 13.69
N MET A 11 11.18 -15.52 13.44
CA MET A 11 11.16 -16.07 12.08
C MET A 11 10.08 -15.41 11.22
N LYS A 12 8.92 -15.14 11.81
CA LYS A 12 7.84 -14.43 11.11
C LYS A 12 8.25 -13.00 10.76
N LEU A 13 8.87 -12.28 11.69
CA LEU A 13 9.35 -10.92 11.43
C LEU A 13 10.40 -10.92 10.31
N ASN A 14 11.34 -11.86 10.33
CA ASN A 14 12.33 -11.98 9.27
C ASN A 14 11.70 -12.23 7.90
N ARG A 15 10.66 -13.06 7.86
CA ARG A 15 9.99 -13.42 6.61
C ARG A 15 9.14 -12.28 6.05
N GLU A 16 8.55 -11.46 6.93
CA GLU A 16 7.49 -10.53 6.54
C GLU A 16 7.89 -9.05 6.65
N THR A 17 9.14 -8.73 7.02
CA THR A 17 9.57 -7.34 7.19
C THR A 17 10.59 -6.98 6.12
N TRP A 18 10.16 -6.25 5.08
CA TRP A 18 10.98 -5.92 3.92
C TRP A 18 11.07 -4.45 3.60
N ALA A 19 10.29 -3.60 4.31
CA ALA A 19 10.17 -2.21 3.94
C ALA A 19 10.13 -1.28 5.16
N ARG A 20 10.44 -0.01 4.91
CA ARG A 20 10.31 1.06 5.89
C ARG A 20 9.80 2.31 5.20
N LEU A 21 9.25 3.23 5.97
CA LEU A 21 8.90 4.55 5.48
C LEU A 21 10.12 5.48 5.58
N ALA A 22 10.31 6.31 4.57
CA ALA A 22 11.39 7.30 4.55
C ALA A 22 11.00 8.45 3.61
N PRO A 23 11.68 9.61 3.70
CA PRO A 23 11.44 10.69 2.77
C PRO A 23 11.70 10.26 1.33
N SER A 24 10.78 10.59 0.41
CA SER A 24 10.84 10.21 -0.99
C SER A 24 11.28 11.37 -1.86
N LYS A 25 12.03 11.08 -2.92
CA LYS A 25 12.38 12.05 -3.96
C LYS A 25 11.20 12.28 -4.91
N ILE A 26 10.22 11.37 -4.93
CA ILE A 26 9.05 11.48 -5.80
C ILE A 26 8.04 12.41 -5.16
N HIS A 27 7.62 12.08 -3.94
CA HIS A 27 6.62 12.87 -3.23
C HIS A 27 6.60 12.47 -1.74
N GLY A 28 6.73 13.46 -0.86
CA GLY A 28 6.57 13.30 0.57
C GLY A 28 7.31 12.11 1.18
N VAL A 29 6.55 11.20 1.77
CA VAL A 29 7.05 9.94 2.32
C VAL A 29 6.86 8.84 1.29
N GLY A 30 7.79 7.91 1.23
CA GLY A 30 7.69 6.73 0.38
C GLY A 30 8.01 5.46 1.14
N VAL A 31 7.95 4.33 0.45
CA VAL A 31 8.21 2.99 0.99
C VAL A 31 9.53 2.52 0.40
N PHE A 32 10.47 2.11 1.24
CA PHE A 32 11.83 1.76 0.81
C PHE A 32 12.21 0.36 1.28
N ALA A 33 12.93 -0.36 0.42
CA ALA A 33 13.43 -1.70 0.77
C ALA A 33 14.50 -1.63 1.84
N ILE A 34 14.38 -2.44 2.89
CA ILE A 34 15.40 -2.52 3.96
C ILE A 34 16.49 -3.55 3.65
N ALA A 35 16.29 -4.37 2.63
CA ALA A 35 17.22 -5.38 2.18
C ALA A 35 16.93 -5.64 0.71
N LYS A 36 17.84 -6.34 0.02
CA LYS A 36 17.59 -6.74 -1.36
C LYS A 36 16.34 -7.63 -1.43
N ILE A 37 15.47 -7.34 -2.39
CA ILE A 37 14.27 -8.10 -2.68
C ILE A 37 14.41 -8.67 -4.09
N GLU A 38 14.13 -9.95 -4.25
CA GLU A 38 14.22 -10.60 -5.55
C GLU A 38 12.89 -10.56 -6.27
N LYS A 39 12.93 -10.46 -7.59
CA LYS A 39 11.75 -10.56 -8.45
C LYS A 39 10.95 -11.80 -8.09
N GLY A 40 9.64 -11.63 -7.93
CA GLY A 40 8.73 -12.73 -7.56
C GLY A 40 8.53 -12.90 -6.06
N GLN A 41 9.33 -12.20 -5.25
CA GLN A 41 9.24 -12.31 -3.80
C GLN A 41 8.02 -11.56 -3.27
N LYS A 42 7.31 -12.17 -2.32
CA LYS A 42 6.21 -11.52 -1.62
C LYS A 42 6.76 -10.55 -0.58
N LEU A 43 6.16 -9.36 -0.47
CA LEU A 43 6.66 -8.29 0.38
C LEU A 43 5.85 -8.07 1.66
N TYR A 44 4.66 -8.64 1.76
CA TYR A 44 3.79 -8.51 2.93
C TYR A 44 3.45 -7.05 3.26
N LEU A 45 3.28 -6.22 2.25
CA LEU A 45 2.93 -4.81 2.43
C LEU A 45 1.43 -4.57 2.55
N ASP A 46 0.63 -5.54 2.11
CA ASP A 46 -0.83 -5.47 2.11
C ASP A 46 -1.46 -6.30 3.23
N GLN A 47 -0.76 -6.46 4.35
CA GLN A 47 -1.26 -7.27 5.48
C GLN A 47 -2.50 -6.66 6.13
N MET A 48 -3.55 -6.53 5.36
CA MET A 48 -4.80 -5.96 5.86
C MET A 48 -5.70 -7.06 6.42
N PRO A 49 -5.98 -7.01 7.69
CA PRO A 49 -6.86 -7.98 8.30
C PRO A 49 -8.33 -7.72 8.01
N THR A 50 -8.70 -6.49 7.65
CA THR A 50 -10.10 -6.09 7.60
C THR A 50 -10.45 -5.47 6.26
N VAL A 51 -11.42 -6.08 5.59
CA VAL A 51 -12.06 -5.53 4.40
C VAL A 51 -13.48 -5.16 4.78
N PHE A 52 -13.89 -3.92 4.53
CA PHE A 52 -15.24 -3.46 4.83
C PHE A 52 -16.12 -3.58 3.59
N ASP A 53 -17.29 -4.19 3.77
CA ASP A 53 -18.30 -4.30 2.72
C ASP A 53 -19.12 -3.03 2.71
N LEU A 54 -18.96 -2.21 1.69
CA LEU A 54 -19.62 -0.92 1.58
C LEU A 54 -21.14 -1.02 1.45
N ARG A 55 -21.67 -2.20 1.09
CA ARG A 55 -23.12 -2.41 1.04
C ARG A 55 -23.77 -2.27 2.41
N TYR A 56 -22.99 -2.50 3.46
CA TYR A 56 -23.44 -2.42 4.85
C TYR A 56 -22.82 -1.25 5.59
N ALA A 57 -22.01 -0.45 4.93
CA ALA A 57 -21.35 0.68 5.57
C ALA A 57 -22.34 1.81 5.83
N ASN A 58 -22.35 2.34 7.03
CA ASN A 58 -23.13 3.51 7.37
C ASN A 58 -22.21 4.74 7.40
N PHE A 59 -21.99 5.34 6.24
CA PHE A 59 -21.12 6.49 6.10
C PHE A 59 -21.60 7.70 6.89
N GLY A 60 -22.92 7.80 7.14
CA GLY A 60 -23.48 8.91 7.89
C GLY A 60 -23.00 8.98 9.33
N GLU A 61 -22.58 7.84 9.89
CA GLU A 61 -22.09 7.77 11.27
C GLU A 61 -20.59 8.01 11.38
N LEU A 62 -19.86 8.06 10.27
CA LEU A 62 -18.43 8.33 10.30
C LEU A 62 -18.17 9.80 10.58
N ARG A 63 -17.13 10.08 11.34
CA ARG A 63 -16.65 11.44 11.50
C ARG A 63 -16.20 11.99 10.14
N LYS A 64 -16.36 13.30 9.97
CA LYS A 64 -16.00 13.98 8.72
C LYS A 64 -14.56 13.68 8.30
N GLU A 65 -13.63 13.69 9.25
CA GLU A 65 -12.21 13.45 8.99
C GLU A 65 -11.97 12.03 8.48
N VAL A 66 -12.71 11.07 9.02
CA VAL A 66 -12.61 9.67 8.58
C VAL A 66 -13.16 9.52 7.15
N LYS A 67 -14.32 10.12 6.86
CA LYS A 67 -14.88 10.11 5.50
C LYS A 67 -13.91 10.67 4.49
N ASN A 68 -13.30 11.82 4.82
CA ASN A 68 -12.38 12.49 3.92
C ASN A 68 -11.15 11.63 3.61
N ILE A 69 -10.59 10.98 4.62
CA ILE A 69 -9.45 10.07 4.43
C ILE A 69 -9.84 8.88 3.54
N LEU A 70 -11.02 8.31 3.77
CA LEU A 70 -11.47 7.17 2.97
C LEU A 70 -11.67 7.56 1.51
N LEU A 71 -12.29 8.69 1.25
CA LEU A 71 -12.53 9.15 -0.12
C LEU A 71 -11.23 9.52 -0.84
N GLU A 72 -10.26 10.03 -0.12
CA GLU A 72 -8.96 10.38 -0.67
C GLU A 72 -8.14 9.15 -1.06
N ARG A 73 -8.15 8.11 -0.21
CA ARG A 73 -7.30 6.94 -0.41
C ARG A 73 -7.95 5.84 -1.23
N TRP A 74 -9.25 5.75 -1.21
CA TRP A 74 -9.99 4.70 -1.92
C TRP A 74 -11.02 5.32 -2.86
N PRO A 75 -10.55 5.85 -3.99
CA PRO A 75 -11.44 6.50 -4.95
C PRO A 75 -12.50 5.57 -5.52
N GLN A 76 -12.29 4.26 -5.43
CA GLN A 76 -13.29 3.29 -5.83
C GLN A 76 -14.61 3.42 -5.04
N ILE A 77 -14.60 4.05 -3.88
CA ILE A 77 -15.83 4.38 -3.16
C ILE A 77 -16.71 5.30 -4.02
N VAL A 78 -16.08 6.28 -4.67
CA VAL A 78 -16.75 7.23 -5.55
C VAL A 78 -17.23 6.53 -6.82
N THR A 79 -16.49 5.56 -7.31
CA THR A 79 -16.82 4.83 -8.54
C THR A 79 -17.75 3.65 -8.32
N GLY A 80 -18.19 3.41 -7.07
CA GLY A 80 -19.17 2.39 -6.75
C GLY A 80 -18.62 1.03 -6.37
N SER A 81 -17.35 0.95 -6.01
CA SER A 81 -16.79 -0.29 -5.46
C SER A 81 -17.53 -0.64 -4.17
N LYS A 82 -17.78 -1.93 -3.98
CA LYS A 82 -18.50 -2.43 -2.81
C LYS A 82 -17.57 -2.76 -1.63
N PHE A 83 -16.28 -2.82 -1.87
CA PHE A 83 -15.31 -3.23 -0.85
C PHE A 83 -14.17 -2.24 -0.76
N ILE A 84 -13.81 -1.91 0.46
CA ILE A 84 -12.62 -1.12 0.76
C ILE A 84 -11.83 -1.78 1.87
N SER A 85 -10.55 -1.49 1.90
CA SER A 85 -9.65 -1.96 2.95
C SER A 85 -8.91 -0.74 3.48
N PRO A 86 -9.52 -0.02 4.46
CA PRO A 86 -8.91 1.18 5.01
C PRO A 86 -7.55 0.84 5.59
N ASP A 87 -6.51 1.29 4.92
CA ASP A 87 -5.17 0.91 5.26
C ASP A 87 -4.33 2.11 5.68
N THR A 88 -3.69 1.96 6.83
CA THR A 88 -2.73 2.93 7.33
C THR A 88 -1.30 2.41 7.19
N ARG A 89 -1.12 1.31 6.45
CA ARG A 89 0.15 0.64 6.29
C ARG A 89 0.93 1.14 5.08
N TYR A 90 1.96 0.39 4.72
CA TYR A 90 2.92 0.78 3.69
C TYR A 90 2.30 1.15 2.35
N GLN A 91 1.33 0.39 1.87
CA GLN A 91 0.71 0.67 0.57
C GLN A 91 0.08 2.06 0.50
N ALA A 92 -0.41 2.59 1.62
CA ALA A 92 -1.01 3.92 1.68
C ALA A 92 -0.01 5.04 1.38
N TYR A 93 1.28 4.77 1.57
CA TYR A 93 2.36 5.74 1.37
C TYR A 93 3.19 5.46 0.12
N MET A 94 2.82 4.44 -0.64
CA MET A 94 3.57 4.05 -1.83
C MET A 94 3.34 5.05 -2.96
N ASN A 95 4.42 5.51 -3.56
CA ASN A 95 4.36 6.49 -4.62
C ASN A 95 4.15 5.85 -5.98
N HIS A 96 3.73 6.66 -6.95
CA HIS A 96 3.49 6.25 -8.32
C HIS A 96 4.77 6.23 -9.14
N SER A 97 4.88 5.23 -10.02
CA SER A 97 5.86 5.22 -11.10
C SER A 97 5.24 4.54 -12.31
N GLU A 98 5.54 5.06 -13.50
CA GLU A 98 5.15 4.38 -14.75
C GLU A 98 6.03 3.18 -15.05
N ASP A 99 7.13 3.03 -14.30
CA ASP A 99 8.03 1.87 -14.34
C ASP A 99 8.08 1.25 -12.94
N PRO A 100 6.99 0.58 -12.51
CA PRO A 100 6.89 0.08 -11.15
C PRO A 100 7.79 -1.13 -10.90
N ASN A 101 8.13 -1.34 -9.62
CA ASN A 101 8.87 -2.54 -9.19
C ASN A 101 8.03 -3.45 -8.31
N TYR A 102 6.77 -3.10 -8.05
CA TYR A 102 5.89 -3.81 -7.14
C TYR A 102 4.47 -3.86 -7.70
N ASP A 103 3.81 -5.03 -7.55
CA ASP A 103 2.41 -5.23 -7.90
C ASP A 103 1.59 -5.28 -6.60
N ALA A 104 0.75 -4.27 -6.38
CA ALA A 104 -0.05 -4.17 -5.16
C ALA A 104 -1.14 -5.23 -5.07
N PHE A 105 -1.63 -5.74 -6.20
CA PHE A 105 -2.69 -6.76 -6.18
C PHE A 105 -2.20 -8.12 -5.73
N THR A 106 -0.98 -8.48 -6.09
CA THR A 106 -0.39 -9.77 -5.72
C THR A 106 0.59 -9.65 -4.55
N ASP A 107 0.96 -8.41 -4.18
CA ASP A 107 1.94 -8.14 -3.13
C ASP A 107 3.31 -8.75 -3.45
N ILE A 108 3.70 -8.68 -4.71
CA ILE A 108 4.92 -9.31 -5.22
C ILE A 108 5.80 -8.29 -5.93
N ALA A 109 7.12 -8.40 -5.74
CA ALA A 109 8.09 -7.63 -6.51
C ALA A 109 8.08 -8.10 -7.96
N ILE A 110 7.94 -7.15 -8.90
CA ILE A 110 7.97 -7.47 -10.34
C ILE A 110 9.34 -7.27 -10.97
N LYS A 111 10.29 -6.81 -10.18
CA LYS A 111 11.71 -6.66 -10.50
C LYS A 111 12.52 -6.93 -9.26
N ASP A 112 13.83 -7.12 -9.43
CA ASP A 112 14.75 -7.07 -8.29
C ASP A 112 14.75 -5.65 -7.74
N ILE A 113 14.72 -5.53 -6.42
CA ILE A 113 14.74 -4.23 -5.72
C ILE A 113 15.94 -4.23 -4.79
N GLU A 114 16.81 -3.23 -4.96
CA GLU A 114 18.00 -3.13 -4.13
C GLU A 114 17.69 -2.52 -2.76
N GLU A 115 18.54 -2.81 -1.77
CA GLU A 115 18.43 -2.18 -0.47
C GLU A 115 18.47 -0.65 -0.63
N GLY A 116 17.53 0.03 0.00
CA GLY A 116 17.43 1.49 -0.08
C GLY A 116 16.69 2.02 -1.30
N GLU A 117 16.30 1.15 -2.22
CA GLU A 117 15.52 1.56 -3.38
C GLU A 117 14.06 1.78 -3.00
N GLU A 118 13.43 2.80 -3.58
CA GLU A 118 12.02 3.05 -3.32
C GLU A 118 11.15 2.00 -4.01
N ILE A 119 10.17 1.49 -3.26
CA ILE A 119 9.17 0.54 -3.76
C ILE A 119 8.00 1.37 -4.27
N VAL A 120 7.66 1.21 -5.55
CA VAL A 120 6.66 2.02 -6.25
C VAL A 120 5.69 1.15 -7.04
N GLU A 121 4.48 1.66 -7.19
CA GLU A 121 3.43 0.99 -7.98
C GLU A 121 2.91 1.92 -9.08
N ASP A 122 2.17 1.37 -10.02
CA ASP A 122 1.51 2.16 -11.06
C ASP A 122 0.07 2.46 -10.63
N TYR A 123 -0.21 3.70 -10.27
CA TYR A 123 -1.55 4.14 -9.84
C TYR A 123 -2.61 3.94 -10.91
N ARG A 124 -2.21 3.89 -12.19
CA ARG A 124 -3.16 3.71 -13.28
C ARG A 124 -3.86 2.34 -13.23
N LEU A 125 -3.30 1.39 -12.48
CA LEU A 125 -3.89 0.08 -12.25
C LEU A 125 -4.94 0.10 -11.13
N ILE A 126 -5.03 1.19 -10.36
CA ILE A 126 -5.98 1.31 -9.26
C ILE A 126 -7.33 1.73 -9.82
N PRO A 127 -8.43 0.99 -9.54
CA PRO A 127 -9.77 1.40 -9.96
C PRO A 127 -10.13 2.79 -9.42
N GLY A 128 -10.59 3.68 -10.29
CA GLY A 128 -10.96 5.03 -9.90
C GLY A 128 -9.82 6.03 -9.84
N HIS A 129 -8.63 5.67 -10.30
CA HIS A 129 -7.48 6.57 -10.27
C HIS A 129 -7.75 7.89 -11.02
N GLU A 130 -8.60 7.88 -12.04
CA GLU A 130 -8.93 9.07 -12.82
C GLU A 130 -9.57 10.16 -11.96
N VAL A 131 -10.24 9.78 -10.88
CA VAL A 131 -10.90 10.71 -9.97
C VAL A 131 -9.91 11.38 -9.03
N VAL A 132 -8.99 10.59 -8.47
CA VAL A 132 -8.02 11.08 -7.48
C VAL A 132 -6.73 11.56 -8.12
N HIS A 133 -6.32 10.93 -9.22
CA HIS A 133 -5.06 11.24 -9.90
C HIS A 133 -5.31 11.64 -11.35
N PRO A 134 -6.06 12.74 -11.59
CA PRO A 134 -6.44 13.14 -12.95
C PRO A 134 -5.25 13.55 -13.82
N TRP A 135 -4.11 13.84 -13.21
CA TRP A 135 -2.88 14.20 -13.94
C TRP A 135 -2.18 12.99 -14.57
N LEU A 136 -2.58 11.76 -14.20
CA LEU A 136 -1.97 10.56 -14.76
C LEU A 136 -2.55 10.29 -16.14
N LYS A 137 -1.66 10.03 -17.09
CA LYS A 137 -2.08 9.60 -18.42
C LYS A 137 -2.56 8.15 -18.35
N LYS A 138 -3.57 7.84 -19.14
CA LYS A 138 -4.05 6.45 -19.23
C LYS A 138 -2.95 5.56 -19.81
N ALA A 139 -2.90 4.35 -19.28
CA ALA A 139 -1.97 3.34 -19.77
C ALA A 139 -2.31 2.92 -21.19
#